data_d506b6601126cc198805c57571ef1048
#
_entry.id   d506b6601126cc198805c57571ef1048
#
_cell.length_a   1.000
_cell.length_b   1.000
_cell.length_c   1.000
_cell.angle_alpha   90.00
_cell.angle_beta   90.00
_cell.angle_gamma   90.00
#
_symmetry.space_group_name_H-M   'P 1'
#
loop_
_entity.id
_entity.type
_entity.pdbx_description
1 polymer ?
#
loop_
_entity_poly.entity_id
_entity_poly.type
_entity_poly.pdbx_seq_one_letter_code
_entity_poly.pdbx_strand_id
1 'polypeptide(L)'
;MGRRAKRIEVFDADRFYNENRELCEKYFKKDTKNLIIEDIDCPKEQLLDNRVGIPSRNYDYDGLTILHQLEWLKCKHDEIYFVEKYVKILTLDNGEQPFKLWDYQKELIKSFEDNRFVLSVQSRQSGKTQTTAAHLTHRMTFFPAKKIAILANKFSQSKEIMSRVQMSFERLPIFLKKPVKSFTKISIEFEDLTEIFSA
;
A
#
# COMPACT_ATOMS: atom_id res chain seq x y z
N MET A 1 -7.82 29.87 22.67
CA MET A 1 -8.86 29.01 22.06
C MET A 1 -8.20 28.16 21.02
N GLY A 2 -7.86 26.92 21.38
CA GLY A 2 -7.23 25.95 20.45
C GLY A 2 -8.27 25.47 19.44
N ARG A 3 -8.00 25.66 18.14
CA ARG A 3 -8.75 25.05 17.09
C ARG A 3 -8.60 23.51 17.26
N ARG A 4 -9.68 22.82 17.64
CA ARG A 4 -9.76 21.36 17.51
C ARG A 4 -9.47 21.05 16.04
N ALA A 5 -8.38 20.33 15.77
CA ALA A 5 -8.13 19.78 14.46
C ALA A 5 -9.39 18.98 14.05
N LYS A 6 -10.00 19.36 12.94
CA LYS A 6 -11.05 18.54 12.31
C LYS A 6 -10.45 17.14 12.15
N ARG A 7 -11.02 16.12 12.80
CA ARG A 7 -10.71 14.73 12.48
C ARG A 7 -11.05 14.57 11.02
N ILE A 8 -10.04 14.34 10.19
CA ILE A 8 -10.24 13.97 8.80
C ILE A 8 -10.99 12.64 8.87
N GLU A 9 -12.21 12.60 8.37
CA GLU A 9 -12.93 11.34 8.21
C GLU A 9 -12.21 10.57 7.11
N VAL A 10 -11.22 9.77 7.52
CA VAL A 10 -10.65 8.73 6.67
C VAL A 10 -11.83 7.86 6.23
N PHE A 11 -11.88 7.51 4.95
CA PHE A 11 -12.88 6.60 4.38
C PHE A 11 -13.09 5.41 5.33
N ASP A 12 -14.28 5.34 5.93
CA ASP A 12 -14.68 4.22 6.79
C ASP A 12 -15.07 3.03 5.92
N ALA A 13 -14.05 2.23 5.62
CA ALA A 13 -14.18 1.08 4.73
C ALA A 13 -15.14 0.01 5.27
N ASP A 14 -15.18 -0.17 6.57
CA ASP A 14 -16.01 -1.21 7.19
C ASP A 14 -17.48 -0.78 7.18
N ARG A 15 -17.75 0.51 7.44
CA ARG A 15 -19.09 1.08 7.32
C ARG A 15 -19.58 1.02 5.86
N PHE A 16 -18.76 1.46 4.91
CA PHE A 16 -19.13 1.44 3.49
C PHE A 16 -19.41 0.01 3.01
N TYR A 17 -18.60 -0.97 3.39
CA TYR A 17 -18.81 -2.37 3.05
C TYR A 17 -20.14 -2.90 3.60
N ASN A 18 -20.46 -2.60 4.85
CA ASN A 18 -21.70 -3.03 5.48
C ASN A 18 -22.95 -2.41 4.84
N GLU A 19 -22.88 -1.12 4.46
CA GLU A 19 -23.96 -0.39 3.81
C GLU A 19 -24.16 -0.80 2.33
N ASN A 20 -23.10 -1.28 1.65
CA ASN A 20 -23.08 -1.57 0.20
C ASN A 20 -22.66 -3.02 -0.11
N ARG A 21 -22.94 -3.96 0.76
CA ARG A 21 -22.43 -5.34 0.70
C ARG A 21 -22.63 -6.03 -0.64
N GLU A 22 -23.87 -6.00 -1.17
CA GLU A 22 -24.19 -6.64 -2.45
C GLU A 22 -23.39 -6.03 -3.62
N LEU A 23 -23.23 -4.70 -3.61
CA LEU A 23 -22.46 -3.99 -4.62
C LEU A 23 -20.97 -4.38 -4.53
N CYS A 24 -20.42 -4.45 -3.32
CA CYS A 24 -19.04 -4.86 -3.08
C CYS A 24 -18.80 -6.30 -3.55
N GLU A 25 -19.65 -7.23 -3.15
CA GLU A 25 -19.52 -8.64 -3.53
C GLU A 25 -19.62 -8.84 -5.05
N LYS A 26 -20.50 -8.08 -5.71
CA LYS A 26 -20.63 -8.08 -7.18
C LYS A 26 -19.36 -7.52 -7.84
N TYR A 27 -18.82 -6.43 -7.31
CA TYR A 27 -17.59 -5.82 -7.82
C TYR A 27 -16.37 -6.72 -7.63
N PHE A 28 -16.25 -7.40 -6.49
CA PHE A 28 -15.12 -8.28 -6.20
C PHE A 28 -15.05 -9.47 -7.17
N LYS A 29 -16.20 -10.00 -7.60
CA LYS A 29 -16.26 -11.09 -8.60
C LYS A 29 -15.94 -10.64 -10.02
N LYS A 30 -16.00 -9.33 -10.31
CA LYS A 30 -15.71 -8.80 -11.63
C LYS A 30 -14.19 -8.78 -11.90
N ASP A 31 -13.79 -9.21 -13.08
CA ASP A 31 -12.41 -8.98 -13.53
C ASP A 31 -12.22 -7.49 -13.86
N THR A 32 -11.47 -6.81 -13.01
CA THR A 32 -11.19 -5.37 -13.11
C THR A 32 -9.70 -5.08 -13.28
N LYS A 33 -8.88 -6.11 -13.56
CA LYS A 33 -7.42 -5.94 -13.72
C LYS A 33 -7.05 -4.91 -14.80
N ASN A 34 -7.80 -4.92 -15.90
CA ASN A 34 -7.59 -4.01 -17.02
C ASN A 34 -8.42 -2.72 -16.93
N LEU A 35 -9.24 -2.55 -15.88
CA LEU A 35 -10.00 -1.33 -15.68
C LEU A 35 -9.06 -0.21 -15.23
N ILE A 36 -8.98 0.84 -16.04
CA ILE A 36 -8.26 2.06 -15.67
C ILE A 36 -9.18 2.88 -14.77
N ILE A 37 -8.71 3.20 -13.59
CA ILE A 37 -9.39 4.08 -12.65
C ILE A 37 -8.55 5.36 -12.61
N GLU A 38 -9.18 6.48 -12.94
CA GLU A 38 -8.55 7.79 -12.88
C GLU A 38 -8.16 8.08 -11.43
N ASP A 39 -6.97 8.62 -11.24
CA ASP A 39 -6.52 9.02 -9.90
C ASP A 39 -7.20 10.35 -9.51
N ILE A 40 -7.19 10.64 -8.22
CA ILE A 40 -7.70 11.91 -7.70
C ILE A 40 -6.54 12.90 -7.54
N ASP A 41 -6.84 14.17 -7.74
CA ASP A 41 -5.86 15.22 -7.56
C ASP A 41 -5.51 15.43 -6.09
N CYS A 42 -4.22 15.65 -5.84
CA CYS A 42 -3.74 16.05 -4.52
C CYS A 42 -3.09 17.44 -4.65
N PRO A 43 -3.75 18.49 -4.13
CA PRO A 43 -3.19 19.83 -4.16
C PRO A 43 -1.80 19.89 -3.50
N LYS A 44 -0.91 20.74 -4.02
CA LYS A 44 0.47 20.85 -3.51
C LYS A 44 0.55 21.14 -2.01
N GLU A 45 -0.41 21.90 -1.50
CA GLU A 45 -0.52 22.29 -0.09
C GLU A 45 -0.86 21.10 0.81
N GLN A 46 -1.40 20.03 0.23
CA GLN A 46 -1.77 18.79 0.91
C GLN A 46 -0.72 17.68 0.71
N LEU A 47 0.37 17.96 0.02
CA LEU A 47 1.49 17.04 -0.12
C LEU A 47 2.47 17.15 1.06
N LEU A 48 3.07 16.04 1.44
CA LEU A 48 4.10 16.00 2.47
C LEU A 48 5.40 16.60 1.94
N ASP A 49 5.87 17.70 2.55
CA ASP A 49 7.13 18.38 2.20
C ASP A 49 7.27 18.66 0.69
N ASN A 50 6.17 18.99 0.01
CA ASN A 50 6.08 19.17 -1.46
C ASN A 50 6.53 17.94 -2.27
N ARG A 51 6.54 16.74 -1.68
CA ARG A 51 6.84 15.50 -2.41
C ARG A 51 5.66 15.11 -3.28
N VAL A 52 5.91 15.00 -4.56
CA VAL A 52 4.88 14.57 -5.51
C VAL A 52 4.35 13.19 -5.15
N GLY A 53 3.03 13.11 -5.03
CA GLY A 53 2.33 11.83 -4.82
C GLY A 53 2.36 11.28 -3.39
N ILE A 54 2.79 12.05 -2.38
CA ILE A 54 2.69 11.63 -0.97
C ILE A 54 1.72 12.56 -0.24
N PRO A 55 0.50 12.09 0.11
CA PRO A 55 -0.46 12.92 0.82
C PRO A 55 0.01 13.16 2.26
N SER A 56 -0.07 14.41 2.70
CA SER A 56 0.19 14.80 4.09
C SER A 56 -1.04 14.52 4.97
N ARG A 57 -0.88 14.72 6.26
CA ARG A 57 -1.98 14.63 7.24
C ARG A 57 -3.16 15.57 6.96
N ASN A 58 -2.98 16.59 6.15
CA ASN A 58 -4.03 17.57 5.81
C ASN A 58 -4.81 17.19 4.54
N TYR A 59 -4.50 16.05 3.95
CA TYR A 59 -5.20 15.56 2.76
C TYR A 59 -6.62 15.12 3.12
N ASP A 60 -7.63 15.62 2.43
CA ASP A 60 -9.05 15.47 2.77
C ASP A 60 -9.81 14.44 1.92
N TYR A 61 -9.15 13.80 0.97
CA TYR A 61 -9.77 12.82 0.06
C TYR A 61 -11.00 13.31 -0.69
N ASP A 62 -11.10 14.62 -0.91
CA ASP A 62 -12.13 15.18 -1.77
C ASP A 62 -12.04 14.57 -3.18
N GLY A 63 -13.20 14.19 -3.72
CA GLY A 63 -13.28 13.57 -5.05
C GLY A 63 -13.27 12.04 -5.07
N LEU A 64 -13.22 11.34 -3.91
CA LEU A 64 -13.41 9.90 -3.87
C LEU A 64 -14.79 9.49 -4.38
N THR A 65 -14.83 8.80 -5.51
CA THR A 65 -16.06 8.23 -6.07
C THR A 65 -16.35 6.85 -5.45
N ILE A 66 -17.60 6.37 -5.63
CA ILE A 66 -17.98 5.00 -5.25
C ILE A 66 -17.04 3.96 -5.90
N LEU A 67 -16.59 4.22 -7.13
CA LEU A 67 -15.65 3.32 -7.81
C LEU A 67 -14.30 3.24 -7.10
N HIS A 68 -13.75 4.37 -6.63
CA HIS A 68 -12.52 4.39 -5.84
C HIS A 68 -12.67 3.61 -4.54
N GLN A 69 -13.81 3.75 -3.86
CA GLN A 69 -14.09 3.06 -2.60
C GLN A 69 -14.21 1.54 -2.80
N LEU A 70 -14.89 1.10 -3.88
CA LEU A 70 -15.01 -0.31 -4.25
C LEU A 70 -13.64 -0.91 -4.60
N GLU A 71 -12.84 -0.18 -5.35
CA GLU A 71 -11.50 -0.62 -5.74
C GLU A 71 -10.56 -0.68 -4.53
N TRP A 72 -10.63 0.30 -3.63
CA TRP A 72 -9.88 0.30 -2.39
C TRP A 72 -10.19 -0.93 -1.53
N LEU A 73 -11.49 -1.26 -1.39
CA LEU A 73 -11.92 -2.46 -0.67
C LEU A 73 -11.46 -3.74 -1.36
N LYS A 74 -11.55 -3.82 -2.68
CA LYS A 74 -11.06 -4.98 -3.43
C LYS A 74 -9.57 -5.18 -3.22
N CYS A 75 -8.78 -4.11 -3.27
CA CYS A 75 -7.34 -4.14 -3.00
C CYS A 75 -7.04 -4.55 -1.55
N LYS A 76 -7.84 -4.12 -0.58
CA LYS A 76 -7.68 -4.52 0.83
C LYS A 76 -7.89 -6.02 1.02
N HIS A 77 -8.89 -6.60 0.33
CA HIS A 77 -9.28 -8.00 0.50
C HIS A 77 -8.50 -8.98 -0.39
N ASP A 78 -7.96 -8.52 -1.50
CA ASP A 78 -7.17 -9.35 -2.44
C ASP A 78 -5.80 -8.71 -2.66
N GLU A 79 -4.84 -9.16 -1.86
CA GLU A 79 -3.46 -8.68 -1.94
C GLU A 79 -2.81 -9.02 -3.28
N ILE A 80 -3.08 -10.20 -3.84
CA ILE A 80 -2.52 -10.62 -5.14
C ILE A 80 -3.01 -9.67 -6.23
N TYR A 81 -4.31 -9.35 -6.23
CA TYR A 81 -4.89 -8.38 -7.14
C TYR A 81 -4.23 -7.01 -7.01
N PHE A 82 -4.10 -6.51 -5.77
CA PHE A 82 -3.43 -5.25 -5.49
C PHE A 82 -2.01 -5.20 -6.05
N VAL A 83 -1.22 -6.24 -5.77
CA VAL A 83 0.18 -6.31 -6.22
C VAL A 83 0.27 -6.35 -7.74
N GLU A 84 -0.50 -7.20 -8.40
CA GLU A 84 -0.42 -7.34 -9.87
C GLU A 84 -0.93 -6.10 -10.62
N LYS A 85 -1.84 -5.33 -10.03
CA LYS A 85 -2.42 -4.14 -10.68
C LYS A 85 -1.67 -2.84 -10.37
N TYR A 86 -1.29 -2.62 -9.11
CA TYR A 86 -0.81 -1.33 -8.64
C TYR A 86 0.67 -1.29 -8.26
N VAL A 87 1.26 -2.42 -7.83
CA VAL A 87 2.68 -2.42 -7.49
C VAL A 87 3.51 -2.46 -8.75
N LYS A 88 4.44 -1.52 -8.86
CA LYS A 88 5.40 -1.45 -9.96
C LYS A 88 6.79 -1.85 -9.49
N ILE A 89 7.51 -2.53 -10.35
CA ILE A 89 8.91 -2.87 -10.16
C ILE A 89 9.77 -2.16 -11.20
N LEU A 90 10.99 -1.84 -10.83
CA LEU A 90 11.98 -1.32 -11.74
C LEU A 90 12.84 -2.47 -12.26
N THR A 91 12.81 -2.69 -13.57
CA THR A 91 13.66 -3.66 -14.26
C THR A 91 14.74 -2.94 -15.06
N LEU A 92 15.91 -3.58 -15.19
CA LEU A 92 17.04 -3.00 -15.92
C LEU A 92 16.75 -2.81 -17.41
N ASP A 93 16.01 -3.76 -18.00
CA ASP A 93 15.78 -3.81 -19.44
C ASP A 93 14.59 -2.95 -19.89
N ASN A 94 13.54 -2.84 -19.08
CA ASN A 94 12.25 -2.28 -19.50
C ASN A 94 11.75 -1.14 -18.58
N GLY A 95 12.57 -0.66 -17.64
CA GLY A 95 12.18 0.40 -16.72
C GLY A 95 11.07 -0.03 -15.74
N GLU A 96 10.06 0.83 -15.53
CA GLU A 96 8.94 0.53 -14.66
C GLU A 96 7.95 -0.41 -15.31
N GLN A 97 7.62 -1.50 -14.60
CA GLN A 97 6.65 -2.49 -15.06
C GLN A 97 5.71 -2.91 -13.91
N PRO A 98 4.46 -3.34 -14.23
CA PRO A 98 3.59 -3.99 -13.26
C PRO A 98 4.26 -5.25 -12.69
N PHE A 99 4.13 -5.47 -11.40
CA PHE A 99 4.68 -6.65 -10.75
C PHE A 99 3.78 -7.87 -10.96
N LYS A 100 4.03 -8.61 -12.03
CA LYS A 100 3.37 -9.90 -12.28
C LYS A 100 3.98 -10.97 -11.39
N LEU A 101 3.15 -11.58 -10.54
CA LEU A 101 3.59 -12.59 -9.58
C LEU A 101 3.66 -13.97 -10.22
N TRP A 102 4.76 -14.68 -9.95
CA TRP A 102 4.88 -16.11 -10.20
C TRP A 102 4.08 -16.90 -9.16
N ASP A 103 3.68 -18.13 -9.46
CA ASP A 103 2.84 -18.95 -8.57
C ASP A 103 3.47 -19.13 -7.17
N TYR A 104 4.77 -19.40 -7.09
CA TYR A 104 5.47 -19.52 -5.81
C TYR A 104 5.51 -18.20 -5.01
N GLN A 105 5.44 -17.05 -5.67
CA GLN A 105 5.33 -15.74 -4.99
C GLN A 105 3.91 -15.51 -4.46
N LYS A 106 2.89 -15.97 -5.19
CA LYS A 106 1.50 -15.97 -4.71
C LYS A 106 1.33 -16.88 -3.51
N GLU A 107 1.96 -18.05 -3.52
CA GLU A 107 1.99 -18.97 -2.37
C GLU A 107 2.69 -18.34 -1.14
N LEU A 108 3.78 -17.59 -1.38
CA LEU A 108 4.47 -16.86 -0.30
C LEU A 108 3.57 -15.79 0.32
N ILE A 109 2.87 -14.99 -0.49
CA ILE A 109 1.91 -13.99 0.00
C ILE A 109 0.81 -14.66 0.83
N LYS A 110 0.18 -15.73 0.33
CA LYS A 110 -0.82 -16.49 1.07
C LYS A 110 -0.26 -17.04 2.39
N SER A 111 0.98 -17.51 2.38
CA SER A 111 1.63 -17.99 3.61
C SER A 111 1.77 -16.87 4.65
N PHE A 112 2.04 -15.64 4.25
CA PHE A 112 2.08 -14.48 5.16
C PHE A 112 0.71 -14.11 5.72
N GLU A 113 -0.37 -14.32 4.96
CA GLU A 113 -1.73 -14.06 5.40
C GLU A 113 -2.24 -15.12 6.38
N ASP A 114 -1.96 -16.40 6.07
CA ASP A 114 -2.53 -17.54 6.78
C ASP A 114 -1.75 -17.88 8.08
N ASN A 115 -0.49 -17.46 8.20
CA ASN A 115 0.38 -17.90 9.28
C ASN A 115 0.97 -16.74 10.08
N ARG A 116 1.02 -16.90 11.40
CA ARG A 116 1.68 -15.95 12.30
C ARG A 116 3.19 -15.91 12.12
N PHE A 117 3.80 -17.04 11.80
CA PHE A 117 5.24 -17.20 11.59
C PHE A 117 5.50 -17.91 10.26
N VAL A 118 6.33 -17.32 9.41
CA VAL A 118 6.70 -17.90 8.12
C VAL A 118 8.21 -17.97 8.01
N LEU A 119 8.73 -19.16 7.75
CA LEU A 119 10.12 -19.37 7.37
C LEU A 119 10.19 -19.74 5.89
N SER A 120 10.70 -18.83 5.08
CA SER A 120 10.80 -19.03 3.63
C SER A 120 12.25 -19.29 3.20
N VAL A 121 12.51 -20.50 2.69
CA VAL A 121 13.81 -20.89 2.14
C VAL A 121 13.72 -20.90 0.62
N GLN A 122 14.39 -19.96 -0.02
CA GLN A 122 14.32 -19.76 -1.48
C GLN A 122 15.70 -19.50 -2.06
N SER A 123 15.88 -19.83 -3.33
CA SER A 123 17.11 -19.54 -4.07
C SER A 123 17.40 -18.04 -4.17
N ARG A 124 18.62 -17.67 -4.49
CA ARG A 124 18.96 -16.29 -4.83
C ARG A 124 18.21 -15.85 -6.09
N GLN A 125 17.91 -14.55 -6.19
CA GLN A 125 17.24 -13.93 -7.36
C GLN A 125 15.82 -14.44 -7.65
N SER A 126 15.16 -15.14 -6.71
CA SER A 126 13.76 -15.56 -6.84
C SER A 126 12.74 -14.43 -6.61
N GLY A 127 13.18 -13.19 -6.44
CA GLY A 127 12.28 -12.06 -6.20
C GLY A 127 11.68 -11.98 -4.79
N LYS A 128 12.12 -12.84 -3.84
CA LYS A 128 11.57 -12.86 -2.46
C LYS A 128 11.55 -11.50 -1.77
N THR A 129 12.62 -10.71 -1.90
CA THR A 129 12.72 -9.37 -1.32
C THR A 129 11.67 -8.43 -1.91
N GLN A 130 11.44 -8.51 -3.22
CA GLN A 130 10.44 -7.69 -3.89
C GLN A 130 9.01 -8.11 -3.50
N THR A 131 8.76 -9.41 -3.41
CA THR A 131 7.47 -9.96 -2.96
C THR A 131 7.19 -9.55 -1.52
N THR A 132 8.19 -9.65 -0.62
CA THR A 132 8.06 -9.18 0.76
C THR A 132 7.81 -7.68 0.83
N ALA A 133 8.51 -6.87 0.05
CA ALA A 133 8.29 -5.41 0.00
C ALA A 133 6.87 -5.08 -0.48
N ALA A 134 6.34 -5.79 -1.47
CA ALA A 134 4.97 -5.63 -1.95
C ALA A 134 3.94 -6.00 -0.85
N HIS A 135 4.14 -7.11 -0.13
CA HIS A 135 3.34 -7.50 1.02
C HIS A 135 3.36 -6.42 2.12
N LEU A 136 4.54 -5.93 2.49
CA LEU A 136 4.65 -4.87 3.49
C LEU A 136 3.94 -3.58 3.03
N THR A 137 4.02 -3.24 1.75
CA THR A 137 3.30 -2.11 1.17
C THR A 137 1.78 -2.29 1.31
N HIS A 138 1.25 -3.48 1.02
CA HIS A 138 -0.16 -3.80 1.22
C HIS A 138 -0.56 -3.67 2.69
N ARG A 139 0.20 -4.29 3.61
CA ARG A 139 -0.10 -4.26 5.05
C ARG A 139 -0.10 -2.85 5.62
N MET A 140 0.87 -2.01 5.26
CA MET A 140 0.92 -0.63 5.76
C MET A 140 -0.16 0.27 5.13
N THR A 141 -0.60 -0.03 3.89
CA THR A 141 -1.58 0.78 3.17
C THR A 141 -3.00 0.53 3.67
N PHE A 142 -3.39 -0.73 3.90
CA PHE A 142 -4.79 -1.08 4.16
C PHE A 142 -5.12 -1.39 5.62
N PHE A 143 -4.13 -1.61 6.48
CA PHE A 143 -4.38 -2.00 7.88
C PHE A 143 -3.85 -0.93 8.84
N PRO A 144 -4.73 -0.37 9.69
CA PRO A 144 -4.33 0.65 10.65
C PRO A 144 -3.56 0.07 11.84
N ALA A 145 -2.87 0.96 12.57
CA ALA A 145 -2.21 0.68 13.85
C ALA A 145 -1.23 -0.50 13.81
N LYS A 146 -0.49 -0.67 12.70
CA LYS A 146 0.54 -1.70 12.54
C LYS A 146 1.93 -1.12 12.74
N LYS A 147 2.73 -1.76 13.58
CA LYS A 147 4.17 -1.48 13.70
C LYS A 147 4.95 -2.58 13.01
N ILE A 148 5.69 -2.23 11.97
CA ILE A 148 6.42 -3.14 11.10
C ILE A 148 7.91 -2.81 11.20
N ALA A 149 8.72 -3.77 11.65
CA ALA A 149 10.18 -3.63 11.69
C ALA A 149 10.83 -4.51 10.63
N ILE A 150 11.72 -3.92 9.82
CA ILE A 150 12.52 -4.61 8.83
C ILE A 150 13.91 -4.83 9.43
N LEU A 151 14.26 -6.07 9.70
CA LEU A 151 15.53 -6.47 10.26
C LEU A 151 16.35 -7.26 9.22
N ALA A 152 17.64 -7.00 9.16
CA ALA A 152 18.57 -7.74 8.32
C ALA A 152 19.93 -7.90 9.03
N ASN A 153 20.76 -8.79 8.51
CA ASN A 153 22.12 -8.99 9.06
C ASN A 153 23.01 -7.72 8.99
N LYS A 154 22.76 -6.86 7.99
CA LYS A 154 23.40 -5.56 7.85
C LYS A 154 22.34 -4.48 7.66
N PHE A 155 22.51 -3.35 8.33
CA PHE A 155 21.62 -2.21 8.22
C PHE A 155 21.44 -1.72 6.76
N SER A 156 22.46 -1.83 5.93
CA SER A 156 22.36 -1.50 4.51
C SER A 156 21.34 -2.37 3.76
N GLN A 157 21.18 -3.63 4.15
CA GLN A 157 20.20 -4.54 3.55
C GLN A 157 18.76 -4.22 4.00
N SER A 158 18.57 -3.92 5.29
CA SER A 158 17.24 -3.50 5.77
C SER A 158 16.80 -2.18 5.12
N LYS A 159 17.73 -1.23 4.92
CA LYS A 159 17.47 0.01 4.17
C LYS A 159 17.13 -0.25 2.71
N GLU A 160 17.74 -1.23 2.06
CA GLU A 160 17.41 -1.59 0.67
C GLU A 160 15.95 -2.11 0.58
N ILE A 161 15.55 -2.97 1.51
CA ILE A 161 14.14 -3.43 1.57
C ILE A 161 13.21 -2.25 1.80
N MET A 162 13.55 -1.38 2.76
CA MET A 162 12.77 -0.17 3.04
C MET A 162 12.64 0.74 1.81
N SER A 163 13.70 0.93 1.05
CA SER A 163 13.69 1.71 -0.21
C SER A 163 12.72 1.11 -1.25
N ARG A 164 12.63 -0.22 -1.34
CA ARG A 164 11.66 -0.89 -2.23
C ARG A 164 10.22 -0.67 -1.79
N VAL A 165 9.96 -0.71 -0.48
CA VAL A 165 8.64 -0.40 0.09
C VAL A 165 8.26 1.04 -0.20
N GLN A 166 9.18 1.99 0.03
CA GLN A 166 8.98 3.41 -0.24
C GLN A 166 8.65 3.66 -1.71
N MET A 167 9.46 3.09 -2.61
CA MET A 167 9.26 3.19 -4.05
C MET A 167 7.89 2.64 -4.47
N SER A 168 7.49 1.49 -3.93
CA SER A 168 6.17 0.91 -4.20
C SER A 168 5.05 1.85 -3.73
N PHE A 169 5.16 2.40 -2.52
CA PHE A 169 4.17 3.33 -1.97
C PHE A 169 4.08 4.65 -2.75
N GLU A 170 5.22 5.24 -3.11
CA GLU A 170 5.26 6.49 -3.88
C GLU A 170 4.54 6.37 -5.23
N ARG A 171 4.55 5.19 -5.82
CA ARG A 171 3.95 4.91 -7.14
C ARG A 171 2.50 4.50 -7.11
N LEU A 172 1.92 4.27 -5.94
CA LEU A 172 0.49 4.02 -5.83
C LEU A 172 -0.31 5.25 -6.25
N PRO A 173 -1.52 5.08 -6.80
CA PRO A 173 -2.46 6.19 -6.99
C PRO A 173 -2.85 6.80 -5.63
N ILE A 174 -3.18 8.09 -5.65
CA ILE A 174 -3.50 8.85 -4.44
C ILE A 174 -4.69 8.26 -3.70
N PHE A 175 -5.72 7.81 -4.40
CA PHE A 175 -6.92 7.25 -3.78
C PHE A 175 -6.65 5.96 -2.96
N LEU A 176 -5.51 5.29 -3.17
CA LEU A 176 -5.09 4.14 -2.35
C LEU A 176 -4.22 4.52 -1.16
N LYS A 177 -3.61 5.71 -1.17
CA LYS A 177 -2.64 6.13 -0.14
C LYS A 177 -3.34 6.61 1.13
N LYS A 178 -2.69 6.40 2.25
CA LYS A 178 -3.05 7.00 3.55
C LYS A 178 -2.27 8.29 3.78
N PRO A 179 -2.80 9.20 4.62
CA PRO A 179 -2.08 10.39 5.05
C PRO A 179 -0.78 10.02 5.77
N VAL A 180 0.31 10.63 5.35
CA VAL A 180 1.65 10.38 5.87
C VAL A 180 2.03 11.50 6.83
N LYS A 181 2.47 11.14 8.03
CA LYS A 181 2.98 12.06 9.06
C LYS A 181 4.47 12.32 8.88
N SER A 182 5.25 11.28 8.61
CA SER A 182 6.69 11.37 8.40
C SER A 182 7.16 10.36 7.36
N PHE A 183 8.06 10.81 6.48
CA PHE A 183 8.63 9.98 5.41
C PHE A 183 10.14 10.20 5.34
N THR A 184 10.91 9.31 5.93
CA THR A 184 12.37 9.37 5.98
C THR A 184 12.98 8.23 5.19
N LYS A 185 14.30 8.22 4.96
CA LYS A 185 14.99 7.11 4.28
C LYS A 185 14.92 5.76 5.00
N ILE A 186 14.54 5.77 6.27
CA ILE A 186 14.55 4.57 7.12
C ILE A 186 13.19 4.26 7.74
N SER A 187 12.21 5.14 7.62
CA SER A 187 10.89 4.95 8.19
C SER A 187 9.79 5.68 7.43
N ILE A 188 8.56 5.17 7.52
CA ILE A 188 7.32 5.87 7.17
C ILE A 188 6.40 5.78 8.37
N GLU A 189 5.85 6.92 8.80
CA GLU A 189 4.87 7.02 9.86
C GLU A 189 3.58 7.62 9.31
N PHE A 190 2.44 6.98 9.59
CA PHE A 190 1.12 7.39 9.15
C PHE A 190 0.31 7.98 10.32
N GLU A 191 -0.74 8.73 10.01
CA GLU A 191 -1.62 9.33 11.01
C GLU A 191 -2.45 8.31 11.80
N ASP A 192 -2.68 7.13 11.23
CA ASP A 192 -3.44 6.04 11.84
C ASP A 192 -2.62 5.14 12.79
N LEU A 193 -1.48 5.62 13.27
CA LEU A 193 -0.53 4.89 14.13
C LEU A 193 0.18 3.71 13.43
N THR A 194 0.08 3.61 12.13
CA THR A 194 0.88 2.66 11.36
C THR A 194 2.28 3.21 11.18
N GLU A 195 3.27 2.38 11.41
CA GLU A 195 4.68 2.73 11.28
C GLU A 195 5.44 1.56 10.64
N ILE A 196 6.31 1.86 9.69
CA ILE A 196 7.27 0.89 9.14
C ILE A 196 8.67 1.49 9.22
N PHE A 197 9.63 0.72 9.69
CA PHE A 197 11.01 1.18 9.84
C PHE A 197 12.03 0.08 9.61
N SER A 198 13.23 0.47 9.20
CA SER A 198 14.41 -0.40 9.08
C SER A 198 15.32 -0.24 10.28
N ALA A 199 15.76 -1.35 10.85
CA ALA A 199 16.67 -1.42 11.98
C ALA A 199 17.85 -2.35 11.69
#